data_5d0b9146100f73d2cb947d2ed84e738a
#
_entry.id   5d0b9146100f73d2cb947d2ed84e738a
#
_cell.length_a   1.000
_cell.length_b   1.000
_cell.length_c   1.000
_cell.angle_alpha   90.00
_cell.angle_beta   90.00
_cell.angle_gamma   90.00
#
_symmetry.space_group_name_H-M   'P 1'
#
loop_
_entity.id
_entity.type
_entity.pdbx_description
1 polymer ?
#
loop_
_entity_poly.entity_id
_entity_poly.type
_entity_poly.pdbx_seq_one_letter_code
_entity_poly.pdbx_strand_id
1 'polypeptide(L)'
;MLHHRLVHSRRAALRMCALVIALLLGMVLTACGSGAEDPAGGSGGDAPGAAAEAPGSPGDAPQRIVSLSPSATEILYAVGAGDQVVAVDDQSDYPQGVPTTDLSGYTPNLEAILGYQPDLVVFSDDNGDLKSGLDRVGVPYLQLPAPGDIEGAYEQFAQVGVVTGHADEAHELVGEVREQISAAIDAAGGAGEGLTYFHELDPTLYTVTSASFIGQVYSLFGLQNIADAASGAGAYPQLQPEFVVSANPDLIFLADAQAGGESPASVAQRPGWAGVTAVRDGQVHALDADITSRWGPRIGDLAQRIAQILADRPGT
;
A
#
# COMPACT_ATOMS: atom_id res chain seq x y z
N MET A 1 -40.89 -45.03 -4.13
CA MET A 1 -41.68 -44.36 -3.09
C MET A 1 -40.79 -43.42 -2.34
N LEU A 2 -40.57 -42.22 -2.83
CA LEU A 2 -39.96 -41.07 -2.10
C LEU A 2 -40.00 -39.80 -2.95
N HIS A 3 -41.19 -39.30 -3.23
CA HIS A 3 -41.40 -38.02 -3.90
C HIS A 3 -42.67 -37.36 -3.39
N HIS A 4 -42.69 -36.94 -2.12
CA HIS A 4 -43.82 -36.14 -1.62
C HIS A 4 -43.54 -35.45 -0.27
N ARG A 5 -42.44 -34.72 -0.11
CA ARG A 5 -42.24 -33.86 1.09
C ARG A 5 -41.40 -32.61 0.85
N LEU A 6 -41.56 -31.91 -0.24
CA LEU A 6 -40.76 -30.66 -0.48
C LEU A 6 -41.58 -29.48 -1.05
N VAL A 7 -42.89 -29.42 -0.80
CA VAL A 7 -43.71 -28.30 -1.34
C VAL A 7 -44.35 -27.39 -0.25
N HIS A 8 -44.24 -27.73 1.03
CA HIS A 8 -44.94 -26.97 2.08
C HIS A 8 -44.11 -25.95 2.90
N SER A 9 -42.79 -25.76 2.66
CA SER A 9 -41.99 -24.82 3.44
C SER A 9 -41.80 -23.42 2.81
N ARG A 10 -42.26 -23.19 1.60
CA ARG A 10 -42.06 -21.87 0.92
C ARG A 10 -43.23 -20.89 1.04
N ARG A 11 -44.35 -21.26 1.69
CA ARG A 11 -45.53 -20.36 1.87
C ARG A 11 -45.65 -19.71 3.24
N ALA A 12 -44.81 -20.07 4.20
CA ALA A 12 -44.80 -19.45 5.54
C ALA A 12 -43.87 -18.22 5.67
N ALA A 13 -42.87 -18.10 4.79
CA ALA A 13 -41.88 -17.00 4.86
C ALA A 13 -42.35 -15.68 4.20
N LEU A 14 -43.39 -15.70 3.38
CA LEU A 14 -43.87 -14.50 2.67
C LEU A 14 -45.00 -13.74 3.40
N ARG A 15 -45.49 -14.21 4.55
CA ARG A 15 -46.55 -13.53 5.31
C ARG A 15 -46.09 -12.74 6.53
N MET A 16 -44.81 -12.75 6.86
CA MET A 16 -44.25 -12.04 8.02
C MET A 16 -43.54 -10.72 7.68
N CYS A 17 -43.31 -10.43 6.40
CA CYS A 17 -42.72 -9.13 5.96
C CYS A 17 -43.73 -8.01 5.66
N ALA A 18 -45.04 -8.31 5.70
CA ALA A 18 -46.06 -7.30 5.37
C ALA A 18 -46.68 -6.56 6.56
N LEU A 19 -46.24 -6.82 7.78
CA LEU A 19 -46.86 -6.28 9.01
C LEU A 19 -45.96 -5.26 9.78
N VAL A 20 -44.75 -4.97 9.30
CA VAL A 20 -43.81 -4.04 9.95
C VAL A 20 -43.75 -2.67 9.24
N ILE A 21 -44.35 -2.49 8.09
CA ILE A 21 -44.29 -1.24 7.30
C ILE A 21 -45.47 -0.26 7.59
N ALA A 22 -46.43 -0.66 8.39
CA ALA A 22 -47.65 0.14 8.61
C ALA A 22 -47.68 0.99 9.91
N LEU A 23 -46.57 1.12 10.66
CA LEU A 23 -46.55 1.82 11.96
C LEU A 23 -45.61 3.02 12.06
N LEU A 24 -45.12 3.57 10.97
CA LEU A 24 -44.19 4.73 10.97
C LEU A 24 -44.64 5.90 10.08
N LEU A 25 -45.95 6.04 9.89
CA LEU A 25 -46.50 7.24 9.18
C LEU A 25 -47.59 7.91 10.00
N GLY A 26 -47.22 8.67 11.02
CA GLY A 26 -48.18 9.45 11.75
C GLY A 26 -47.59 10.19 12.94
N MET A 27 -46.86 11.29 12.70
CA MET A 27 -46.73 12.43 13.62
C MET A 27 -45.80 13.50 13.06
N VAL A 28 -46.33 14.32 12.21
CA VAL A 28 -45.82 15.69 11.95
C VAL A 28 -47.04 16.57 11.89
N LEU A 29 -47.18 17.46 12.90
CA LEU A 29 -47.77 18.80 12.75
C LEU A 29 -47.91 19.48 14.13
N THR A 30 -47.45 20.75 14.14
CA THR A 30 -47.68 21.87 15.08
C THR A 30 -46.57 22.04 16.14
N ALA A 31 -45.81 23.16 16.11
CA ALA A 31 -46.22 24.50 16.37
C ALA A 31 -45.05 25.49 16.15
N CYS A 32 -45.37 26.65 15.55
CA CYS A 32 -44.54 27.85 15.57
C CYS A 32 -44.58 28.51 16.97
N GLY A 33 -43.41 29.05 17.42
CA GLY A 33 -43.32 29.88 18.61
C GLY A 33 -41.97 30.58 18.68
N SER A 34 -41.97 31.86 18.40
CA SER A 34 -40.83 32.79 18.48
C SER A 34 -40.47 33.13 19.95
N GLY A 35 -39.15 33.23 20.23
CA GLY A 35 -38.67 33.79 21.52
C GLY A 35 -37.15 33.69 21.62
N ALA A 36 -36.47 34.81 21.63
CA ALA A 36 -35.06 34.99 21.88
C ALA A 36 -34.69 34.73 23.33
N GLU A 37 -33.49 34.25 23.59
CA GLU A 37 -32.50 34.60 24.62
C GLU A 37 -31.54 33.44 24.90
N ASP A 38 -30.23 33.69 24.75
CA ASP A 38 -29.09 32.93 25.28
C ASP A 38 -29.03 33.03 26.83
N PRO A 39 -28.29 32.18 27.59
CA PRO A 39 -27.01 31.51 27.26
C PRO A 39 -26.75 30.13 27.90
N ALA A 40 -25.69 29.46 27.46
CA ALA A 40 -24.77 28.56 28.15
C ALA A 40 -25.24 27.16 28.62
N GLY A 41 -24.56 26.12 28.11
CA GLY A 41 -24.53 24.82 28.76
C GLY A 41 -24.19 23.67 27.77
N GLY A 42 -22.95 23.23 27.81
CA GLY A 42 -22.42 22.19 26.95
C GLY A 42 -23.04 20.81 27.12
N SER A 43 -22.96 20.03 26.07
CA SER A 43 -22.98 18.57 26.18
C SER A 43 -22.31 18.00 24.92
N GLY A 44 -21.29 17.18 25.18
CA GLY A 44 -20.43 16.56 24.19
C GLY A 44 -21.19 15.64 23.25
N GLY A 45 -20.77 15.67 22.00
CA GLY A 45 -21.07 14.68 21.00
C GLY A 45 -19.73 14.12 20.55
N ASP A 46 -19.52 12.83 20.79
CA ASP A 46 -18.36 12.06 20.35
C ASP A 46 -18.18 12.20 18.83
N ALA A 47 -17.09 12.81 18.42
CA ALA A 47 -16.57 12.74 17.07
C ALA A 47 -15.50 11.65 17.00
N PRO A 48 -15.54 10.73 16.03
CA PRO A 48 -14.50 9.71 15.88
C PRO A 48 -13.25 10.30 15.23
N GLY A 49 -12.10 10.00 15.83
CA GLY A 49 -10.81 10.07 15.19
C GLY A 49 -10.17 11.46 15.15
N ALA A 50 -9.40 11.78 16.20
CA ALA A 50 -8.41 12.83 16.12
C ALA A 50 -7.33 12.38 15.11
N ALA A 51 -7.41 12.89 13.87
CA ALA A 51 -6.24 13.02 13.04
C ALA A 51 -5.21 13.82 13.84
N ALA A 52 -3.94 13.37 13.83
CA ALA A 52 -2.87 14.07 14.48
C ALA A 52 -2.94 15.56 14.13
N GLU A 53 -3.10 16.41 15.14
CA GLU A 53 -2.97 17.85 14.97
C GLU A 53 -1.56 18.10 14.44
N ALA A 54 -1.49 18.77 13.27
CA ALA A 54 -0.22 19.20 12.72
C ALA A 54 0.55 20.03 13.77
N PRO A 55 1.86 19.78 13.99
CA PRO A 55 2.65 20.57 14.92
C PRO A 55 2.57 22.04 14.53
N GLY A 56 2.11 22.86 15.46
CA GLY A 56 1.89 24.29 15.23
C GLY A 56 3.16 25.08 15.48
N SER A 57 3.86 25.43 14.45
CA SER A 57 4.96 26.40 14.31
C SER A 57 6.30 25.75 13.89
N PRO A 58 7.11 26.43 13.06
CA PRO A 58 8.42 25.94 12.59
C PRO A 58 9.46 25.65 13.68
N GLY A 59 9.11 25.78 14.94
CA GLY A 59 9.98 25.47 16.09
C GLY A 59 9.66 24.14 16.78
N ASP A 60 8.58 23.46 16.36
CA ASP A 60 8.05 22.25 17.02
C ASP A 60 8.28 20.97 16.19
N ALA A 61 9.08 21.05 15.11
CA ALA A 61 9.43 19.88 14.31
C ALA A 61 10.16 18.82 15.17
N PRO A 62 9.82 17.52 15.01
CA PRO A 62 10.46 16.45 15.77
C PRO A 62 11.97 16.43 15.53
N GLN A 63 12.72 16.12 16.57
CA GLN A 63 14.19 16.08 16.51
C GLN A 63 14.72 14.66 16.75
N ARG A 64 13.86 13.74 17.13
CA ARG A 64 14.22 12.36 17.47
C ARG A 64 13.20 11.37 16.91
N ILE A 65 13.31 11.13 15.62
CA ILE A 65 12.39 10.24 14.89
C ILE A 65 12.91 8.81 14.96
N VAL A 66 12.04 7.88 15.35
CA VAL A 66 12.25 6.45 15.17
C VAL A 66 11.36 5.98 14.03
N SER A 67 11.94 5.41 12.97
CA SER A 67 11.21 4.87 11.82
C SER A 67 11.21 3.34 11.85
N LEU A 68 10.02 2.75 11.78
CA LEU A 68 9.78 1.30 11.79
C LEU A 68 9.20 0.83 10.44
N SER A 69 9.54 1.51 9.36
CA SER A 69 9.10 1.18 8.02
C SER A 69 10.14 1.62 6.98
N PRO A 70 10.63 0.71 6.14
CA PRO A 70 11.58 1.07 5.08
C PRO A 70 11.05 2.15 4.14
N SER A 71 9.77 2.08 3.74
CA SER A 71 9.15 3.11 2.89
C SER A 71 9.15 4.48 3.57
N ALA A 72 8.77 4.53 4.86
CA ALA A 72 8.77 5.77 5.63
C ALA A 72 10.19 6.31 5.83
N THR A 73 11.17 5.44 6.05
CA THR A 73 12.58 5.82 6.17
C THR A 73 13.05 6.49 4.87
N GLU A 74 12.78 5.91 3.72
CA GLU A 74 13.14 6.52 2.43
C GLU A 74 12.49 7.90 2.23
N ILE A 75 11.22 8.05 2.60
CA ILE A 75 10.52 9.33 2.50
C ILE A 75 11.15 10.37 3.44
N LEU A 76 11.42 10.03 4.71
CA LEU A 76 12.05 10.91 5.70
C LEU A 76 13.39 11.47 5.18
N TYR A 77 14.24 10.62 4.62
CA TYR A 77 15.52 11.05 4.07
C TYR A 77 15.36 11.88 2.79
N ALA A 78 14.42 11.52 1.93
CA ALA A 78 14.21 12.22 0.66
C ALA A 78 13.61 13.62 0.85
N VAL A 79 12.78 13.84 1.87
CA VAL A 79 12.29 15.19 2.20
C VAL A 79 13.29 16.03 3.01
N GLY A 80 14.48 15.49 3.32
CA GLY A 80 15.52 16.22 4.06
C GLY A 80 15.47 16.07 5.58
N ALA A 81 14.59 15.23 6.13
CA ALA A 81 14.45 15.00 7.57
C ALA A 81 15.45 13.96 8.15
N GLY A 82 16.46 13.55 7.36
CA GLY A 82 17.40 12.49 7.74
C GLY A 82 18.16 12.77 9.05
N ASP A 83 18.54 14.03 9.31
CA ASP A 83 19.24 14.42 10.54
C ASP A 83 18.36 14.29 11.82
N GLN A 84 17.05 14.22 11.66
CA GLN A 84 16.09 14.02 12.75
C GLN A 84 15.94 12.52 13.10
N VAL A 85 16.35 11.60 12.22
CA VAL A 85 16.19 10.16 12.41
C VAL A 85 17.29 9.61 13.32
N VAL A 86 16.89 9.07 14.48
CA VAL A 86 17.83 8.54 15.49
C VAL A 86 17.93 7.03 15.47
N ALA A 87 16.95 6.33 14.94
CA ALA A 87 16.96 4.88 14.78
C ALA A 87 15.98 4.47 13.68
N VAL A 88 16.30 3.40 12.94
CA VAL A 88 15.42 2.75 11.99
C VAL A 88 15.35 1.25 12.27
N ASP A 89 14.35 0.57 11.73
CA ASP A 89 14.18 -0.87 11.89
C ASP A 89 15.25 -1.68 11.13
N ASP A 90 15.24 -3.00 11.32
CA ASP A 90 16.19 -3.96 10.75
C ASP A 90 16.05 -4.17 9.23
N GLN A 91 14.96 -3.67 8.64
CA GLN A 91 14.68 -3.74 7.19
C GLN A 91 14.99 -2.42 6.47
N SER A 92 15.20 -1.34 7.20
CA SER A 92 15.53 -0.03 6.64
C SER A 92 17.03 0.06 6.38
N ASP A 93 17.44 0.02 5.11
CA ASP A 93 18.84 0.01 4.65
C ASP A 93 19.15 1.11 3.62
N TYR A 94 18.13 1.85 3.21
CA TYR A 94 18.26 2.95 2.24
C TYR A 94 17.75 4.29 2.83
N PRO A 95 18.45 5.41 2.54
CA PRO A 95 19.74 5.51 1.85
C PRO A 95 20.92 4.91 2.64
N GLN A 96 22.05 4.71 1.97
CA GLN A 96 23.23 4.15 2.65
C GLN A 96 23.64 5.02 3.85
N GLY A 97 23.85 4.39 4.99
CA GLY A 97 24.29 5.07 6.23
C GLY A 97 23.15 5.44 7.18
N VAL A 98 21.93 5.01 6.93
CA VAL A 98 20.83 5.12 7.91
C VAL A 98 21.20 4.42 9.22
N PRO A 99 20.74 4.91 10.40
CA PRO A 99 21.04 4.31 11.71
C PRO A 99 20.22 3.04 11.95
N THR A 100 20.51 1.97 11.20
CA THR A 100 19.84 0.67 11.30
C THR A 100 20.09 0.04 12.66
N THR A 101 19.05 -0.54 13.26
CA THR A 101 19.05 -1.15 14.59
C THR A 101 18.40 -2.54 14.54
N ASP A 102 18.29 -3.19 15.69
CA ASP A 102 17.55 -4.45 15.85
C ASP A 102 16.04 -4.22 16.11
N LEU A 103 15.52 -3.01 15.93
CA LEU A 103 14.09 -2.73 16.00
C LEU A 103 13.37 -3.41 14.82
N SER A 104 12.13 -3.84 15.06
CA SER A 104 11.33 -4.50 14.02
C SER A 104 9.98 -3.82 13.86
N GLY A 105 9.64 -3.47 12.61
CA GLY A 105 8.29 -3.00 12.26
C GLY A 105 7.23 -4.12 12.30
N TYR A 106 7.65 -5.39 12.18
CA TYR A 106 6.73 -6.55 12.24
C TYR A 106 6.41 -6.99 13.67
N THR A 107 7.39 -6.90 14.57
CA THR A 107 7.26 -7.29 15.97
C THR A 107 7.81 -6.18 16.86
N PRO A 108 7.16 -5.00 16.88
CA PRO A 108 7.67 -3.83 17.58
C PRO A 108 7.75 -4.07 19.09
N ASN A 109 8.87 -3.63 19.69
CA ASN A 109 9.06 -3.64 21.12
C ASN A 109 9.06 -2.20 21.64
N LEU A 110 7.96 -1.80 22.30
CA LEU A 110 7.77 -0.44 22.78
C LEU A 110 8.91 0.02 23.71
N GLU A 111 9.39 -0.84 24.62
CA GLU A 111 10.47 -0.50 25.56
C GLU A 111 11.78 -0.19 24.80
N ALA A 112 12.11 -1.01 23.81
CA ALA A 112 13.30 -0.79 22.96
C ALA A 112 13.16 0.52 22.15
N ILE A 113 11.98 0.80 21.59
CA ILE A 113 11.68 2.05 20.88
C ILE A 113 11.88 3.27 21.80
N LEU A 114 11.30 3.23 23.01
CA LEU A 114 11.42 4.30 24.01
C LEU A 114 12.85 4.50 24.50
N GLY A 115 13.73 3.50 24.41
CA GLY A 115 15.16 3.60 24.68
C GLY A 115 15.87 4.66 23.83
N TYR A 116 15.35 4.95 22.63
CA TYR A 116 15.85 6.02 21.73
C TYR A 116 15.27 7.40 22.06
N GLN A 117 14.38 7.51 23.06
CA GLN A 117 13.72 8.76 23.48
C GLN A 117 13.09 9.52 22.31
N PRO A 118 12.21 8.86 21.50
CA PRO A 118 11.61 9.52 20.34
C PRO A 118 10.62 10.60 20.74
N ASP A 119 10.55 11.66 19.95
CA ASP A 119 9.49 12.66 19.95
C ASP A 119 8.53 12.44 18.77
N LEU A 120 8.87 11.51 17.86
CA LEU A 120 7.98 10.96 16.84
C LEU A 120 8.36 9.51 16.52
N VAL A 121 7.36 8.63 16.38
CA VAL A 121 7.52 7.28 15.84
C VAL A 121 6.75 7.16 14.54
N VAL A 122 7.41 6.71 13.46
CA VAL A 122 6.79 6.50 12.14
C VAL A 122 6.76 5.01 11.82
N PHE A 123 5.60 4.51 11.39
CA PHE A 123 5.41 3.08 11.08
C PHE A 123 4.29 2.88 10.05
N SER A 124 4.23 1.70 9.41
CA SER A 124 3.20 1.38 8.43
C SER A 124 2.00 0.72 9.08
N ASP A 125 2.22 -0.37 9.80
CA ASP A 125 1.16 -1.22 10.35
C ASP A 125 1.14 -1.17 11.88
N ASP A 126 -0.06 -1.19 12.47
CA ASP A 126 -0.24 -1.19 13.92
C ASP A 126 -0.02 -2.61 14.49
N ASN A 127 1.19 -3.13 14.31
CA ASN A 127 1.58 -4.43 14.82
C ASN A 127 1.78 -4.39 16.34
N GLY A 128 1.27 -5.40 17.04
CA GLY A 128 1.44 -5.55 18.47
C GLY A 128 0.81 -4.43 19.32
N ASP A 129 -0.27 -3.80 18.82
CA ASP A 129 -0.94 -2.67 19.48
C ASP A 129 0.01 -1.48 19.76
N LEU A 130 0.94 -1.21 18.84
CA LEU A 130 1.95 -0.17 18.98
C LEU A 130 1.34 1.21 19.24
N LYS A 131 0.25 1.57 18.51
CA LYS A 131 -0.47 2.83 18.70
C LYS A 131 -0.94 3.00 20.13
N SER A 132 -1.65 2.00 20.66
CA SER A 132 -2.16 2.07 22.04
C SER A 132 -1.02 2.08 23.07
N GLY A 133 0.12 1.54 22.71
CA GLY A 133 1.34 1.61 23.51
C GLY A 133 1.91 3.04 23.57
N LEU A 134 2.04 3.68 22.41
CA LEU A 134 2.55 5.05 22.27
C LEU A 134 1.59 6.07 22.91
N ASP A 135 0.28 5.92 22.71
CA ASP A 135 -0.76 6.75 23.34
C ASP A 135 -0.64 6.76 24.87
N ARG A 136 -0.43 5.59 25.49
CA ARG A 136 -0.31 5.46 26.95
C ARG A 136 0.91 6.19 27.53
N VAL A 137 1.97 6.34 26.74
CA VAL A 137 3.20 7.02 27.19
C VAL A 137 3.32 8.44 26.64
N GLY A 138 2.33 8.88 25.81
CA GLY A 138 2.27 10.23 25.27
C GLY A 138 3.33 10.52 24.22
N VAL A 139 3.78 9.51 23.46
CA VAL A 139 4.71 9.69 22.35
C VAL A 139 3.91 9.85 21.05
N PRO A 140 4.07 10.97 20.32
CA PRO A 140 3.45 11.18 19.02
C PRO A 140 3.88 10.12 18.00
N TYR A 141 2.98 9.81 17.08
CA TYR A 141 3.28 8.89 15.98
C TYR A 141 2.63 9.32 14.66
N LEU A 142 3.21 8.86 13.57
CA LEU A 142 2.70 8.97 12.21
C LEU A 142 2.56 7.58 11.61
N GLN A 143 1.33 7.17 11.29
CA GLN A 143 1.08 5.91 10.60
C GLN A 143 0.95 6.15 9.10
N LEU A 144 1.78 5.45 8.30
CA LEU A 144 1.83 5.52 6.85
C LEU A 144 1.58 4.12 6.26
N PRO A 145 0.31 3.65 6.19
CA PRO A 145 -0.01 2.34 5.63
C PRO A 145 0.29 2.30 4.13
N ALA A 146 0.40 1.09 3.56
CA ALA A 146 0.57 0.95 2.12
C ALA A 146 -0.55 1.71 1.38
N PRO A 147 -0.21 2.67 0.50
CA PRO A 147 -1.21 3.44 -0.24
C PRO A 147 -1.91 2.56 -1.28
N GLY A 148 -3.15 2.93 -1.64
CA GLY A 148 -3.92 2.22 -2.66
C GLY A 148 -3.45 2.54 -4.09
N ASP A 149 -2.82 3.70 -4.28
CA ASP A 149 -2.36 4.20 -5.57
C ASP A 149 -1.17 5.17 -5.40
N ILE A 150 -0.67 5.68 -6.52
CA ILE A 150 0.49 6.59 -6.54
C ILE A 150 0.16 7.95 -5.92
N GLU A 151 -1.06 8.45 -6.09
CA GLU A 151 -1.46 9.72 -5.48
C GLU A 151 -1.42 9.62 -3.94
N GLY A 152 -1.88 8.48 -3.38
CA GLY A 152 -1.74 8.22 -1.95
C GLY A 152 -0.30 8.19 -1.47
N ALA A 153 0.66 7.73 -2.29
CA ALA A 153 2.08 7.83 -1.94
C ALA A 153 2.55 9.30 -1.91
N TYR A 154 2.14 10.11 -2.88
CA TYR A 154 2.46 11.54 -2.89
C TYR A 154 1.86 12.29 -1.70
N GLU A 155 0.65 11.93 -1.28
CA GLU A 155 0.03 12.46 -0.06
C GLU A 155 0.87 12.13 1.18
N GLN A 156 1.44 10.91 1.26
CA GLN A 156 2.33 10.53 2.35
C GLN A 156 3.64 11.32 2.33
N PHE A 157 4.22 11.59 1.16
CA PHE A 157 5.42 12.44 1.06
C PHE A 157 5.13 13.85 1.61
N ALA A 158 4.01 14.45 1.19
CA ALA A 158 3.59 15.74 1.68
C ALA A 158 3.31 15.72 3.20
N GLN A 159 2.66 14.67 3.72
CA GLN A 159 2.38 14.51 5.14
C GLN A 159 3.66 14.43 5.98
N VAL A 160 4.65 13.64 5.53
CA VAL A 160 5.96 13.55 6.19
C VAL A 160 6.65 14.93 6.19
N GLY A 161 6.64 15.62 5.04
CA GLY A 161 7.22 16.96 4.94
C GLY A 161 6.61 17.96 5.93
N VAL A 162 5.26 17.98 6.04
CA VAL A 162 4.56 18.84 6.99
C VAL A 162 4.93 18.51 8.44
N VAL A 163 4.91 17.23 8.81
CA VAL A 163 5.18 16.79 10.18
C VAL A 163 6.62 17.05 10.59
N THR A 164 7.58 16.93 9.66
CA THR A 164 9.02 17.08 9.94
C THR A 164 9.53 18.51 9.73
N GLY A 165 8.69 19.43 9.23
CA GLY A 165 9.08 20.82 8.94
C GLY A 165 9.75 21.01 7.57
N HIS A 166 9.61 20.05 6.65
CA HIS A 166 10.20 20.01 5.30
C HIS A 166 9.12 20.03 4.20
N ALA A 167 8.09 20.87 4.35
CA ALA A 167 6.94 20.89 3.45
C ALA A 167 7.31 21.31 2.01
N ASP A 168 8.24 22.23 1.86
CA ASP A 168 8.69 22.72 0.54
C ASP A 168 9.50 21.63 -0.18
N GLU A 169 10.40 20.95 0.51
CA GLU A 169 11.20 19.83 -0.03
C GLU A 169 10.31 18.64 -0.41
N ALA A 170 9.28 18.36 0.39
CA ALA A 170 8.30 17.32 0.06
C ALA A 170 7.49 17.66 -1.20
N HIS A 171 7.15 18.93 -1.40
CA HIS A 171 6.48 19.38 -2.62
C HIS A 171 7.39 19.24 -3.85
N GLU A 172 8.66 19.60 -3.74
CA GLU A 172 9.66 19.41 -4.80
C GLU A 172 9.82 17.90 -5.11
N LEU A 173 9.97 17.05 -4.10
CA LEU A 173 10.08 15.60 -4.25
C LEU A 173 8.88 15.00 -5.02
N VAL A 174 7.65 15.40 -4.67
CA VAL A 174 6.45 14.96 -5.40
C VAL A 174 6.54 15.36 -6.87
N GLY A 175 6.98 16.58 -7.17
CA GLY A 175 7.18 17.07 -8.53
C GLY A 175 8.19 16.22 -9.31
N GLU A 176 9.34 15.95 -8.71
CA GLU A 176 10.42 15.16 -9.30
C GLU A 176 9.98 13.72 -9.60
N VAL A 177 9.33 13.05 -8.65
CA VAL A 177 8.87 11.66 -8.84
C VAL A 177 7.76 11.58 -9.90
N ARG A 178 6.84 12.56 -9.94
CA ARG A 178 5.84 12.65 -11.02
C ARG A 178 6.47 12.81 -12.39
N GLU A 179 7.47 13.67 -12.52
CA GLU A 179 8.19 13.89 -13.76
C GLU A 179 8.94 12.63 -14.20
N GLN A 180 9.61 11.94 -13.29
CA GLN A 180 10.30 10.67 -13.57
C GLN A 180 9.34 9.59 -14.09
N ILE A 181 8.19 9.41 -13.44
CA ILE A 181 7.17 8.44 -13.87
C ILE A 181 6.60 8.84 -15.24
N SER A 182 6.24 10.11 -15.43
CA SER A 182 5.73 10.60 -16.73
C SER A 182 6.74 10.37 -17.84
N ALA A 183 8.00 10.71 -17.62
CA ALA A 183 9.06 10.49 -18.60
C ALA A 183 9.26 8.99 -18.92
N ALA A 184 9.13 8.11 -17.92
CA ALA A 184 9.22 6.67 -18.12
C ALA A 184 8.05 6.14 -18.99
N ILE A 185 6.82 6.61 -18.73
CA ILE A 185 5.64 6.25 -19.54
C ILE A 185 5.81 6.71 -20.98
N ASP A 186 6.25 7.96 -21.19
CA ASP A 186 6.50 8.52 -22.52
C ASP A 186 7.60 7.73 -23.26
N ALA A 187 8.67 7.34 -22.55
CA ALA A 187 9.75 6.52 -23.11
C ALA A 187 9.29 5.12 -23.52
N ALA A 188 8.35 4.53 -22.79
CA ALA A 188 7.76 3.24 -23.14
C ALA A 188 6.86 3.31 -24.39
N GLY A 189 6.33 4.50 -24.75
CA GLY A 189 5.60 4.75 -26.00
C GLY A 189 4.43 3.81 -26.27
N GLY A 190 3.77 3.28 -25.23
CA GLY A 190 2.68 2.32 -25.36
C GLY A 190 3.12 0.86 -25.59
N ALA A 191 4.42 0.54 -25.50
CA ALA A 191 4.93 -0.81 -25.73
C ALA A 191 4.42 -1.89 -24.75
N GLY A 192 3.79 -1.48 -23.64
CA GLY A 192 3.17 -2.38 -22.67
C GLY A 192 1.70 -2.67 -22.94
N GLU A 193 1.05 -1.93 -23.84
CA GLU A 193 -0.39 -2.07 -24.04
C GLU A 193 -0.80 -3.48 -24.46
N GLY A 194 -1.72 -4.06 -23.70
CA GLY A 194 -2.26 -5.39 -23.95
C GLY A 194 -1.34 -6.55 -23.59
N LEU A 195 -0.12 -6.30 -23.14
CA LEU A 195 0.77 -7.36 -22.66
C LEU A 195 0.34 -7.81 -21.26
N THR A 196 0.40 -9.11 -21.05
CA THR A 196 0.12 -9.73 -19.76
C THR A 196 1.39 -9.93 -18.95
N TYR A 197 1.30 -9.79 -17.62
CA TYR A 197 2.44 -10.03 -16.75
C TYR A 197 2.09 -10.87 -15.51
N PHE A 198 3.11 -11.53 -14.99
CA PHE A 198 3.15 -12.15 -13.67
C PHE A 198 4.25 -11.47 -12.85
N HIS A 199 3.94 -11.06 -11.63
CA HIS A 199 4.90 -10.51 -10.67
C HIS A 199 5.08 -11.51 -9.53
N GLU A 200 6.25 -12.05 -9.36
CA GLU A 200 6.58 -13.04 -8.35
C GLU A 200 7.19 -12.37 -7.13
N LEU A 201 6.52 -12.48 -5.96
CA LEU A 201 7.00 -11.96 -4.69
C LEU A 201 7.90 -12.95 -3.97
N ASP A 202 7.63 -14.25 -4.14
CA ASP A 202 8.41 -15.33 -3.56
C ASP A 202 8.24 -16.64 -4.35
N PRO A 203 9.11 -17.65 -4.14
CA PRO A 203 9.06 -18.91 -4.88
C PRO A 203 7.80 -19.76 -4.64
N THR A 204 6.96 -19.39 -3.67
CA THR A 204 5.67 -20.03 -3.42
C THR A 204 4.53 -19.43 -4.24
N LEU A 205 4.87 -18.51 -5.16
CA LEU A 205 4.00 -17.84 -6.12
C LEU A 205 2.98 -16.88 -5.48
N TYR A 206 3.33 -16.27 -4.35
CA TYR A 206 2.64 -15.05 -3.96
C TYR A 206 2.92 -13.97 -5.00
N THR A 207 1.89 -13.19 -5.29
CA THR A 207 1.92 -12.17 -6.34
C THR A 207 1.14 -10.93 -5.92
N VAL A 208 1.12 -9.95 -6.79
CA VAL A 208 0.29 -8.74 -6.68
C VAL A 208 -0.85 -8.79 -7.69
N THR A 209 -1.99 -8.14 -7.41
CA THR A 209 -3.01 -7.82 -8.41
C THR A 209 -2.92 -6.35 -8.81
N SER A 210 -3.68 -5.91 -9.83
CA SER A 210 -3.79 -4.49 -10.20
C SER A 210 -4.39 -3.62 -9.08
N ALA A 211 -5.01 -4.22 -8.06
CA ALA A 211 -5.52 -3.51 -6.89
C ALA A 211 -4.43 -3.17 -5.85
N SER A 212 -3.21 -3.70 -5.97
CA SER A 212 -2.09 -3.35 -5.11
C SER A 212 -1.38 -2.09 -5.62
N PHE A 213 -0.63 -1.42 -4.74
CA PHE A 213 0.20 -0.27 -5.11
C PHE A 213 1.13 -0.59 -6.30
N ILE A 214 1.88 -1.70 -6.21
CA ILE A 214 2.80 -2.13 -7.29
C ILE A 214 2.03 -2.47 -8.57
N GLY A 215 0.86 -3.11 -8.47
CA GLY A 215 0.00 -3.38 -9.61
C GLY A 215 -0.47 -2.10 -10.32
N GLN A 216 -0.73 -1.03 -9.57
CA GLN A 216 -1.05 0.28 -10.14
C GLN A 216 0.11 0.86 -10.95
N VAL A 217 1.36 0.70 -10.49
CA VAL A 217 2.53 1.15 -11.26
C VAL A 217 2.61 0.45 -12.62
N TYR A 218 2.42 -0.87 -12.68
CA TYR A 218 2.37 -1.62 -13.94
C TYR A 218 1.22 -1.17 -14.84
N SER A 219 0.07 -0.84 -14.26
CA SER A 219 -1.12 -0.38 -15.00
C SER A 219 -0.89 0.93 -15.75
N LEU A 220 0.03 1.80 -15.28
CA LEU A 220 0.42 3.04 -15.99
C LEU A 220 1.06 2.76 -17.36
N PHE A 221 1.62 1.59 -17.56
CA PHE A 221 2.23 1.15 -18.83
C PHE A 221 1.26 0.34 -19.71
N GLY A 222 -0.02 0.22 -19.32
CA GLY A 222 -1.02 -0.57 -20.05
C GLY A 222 -0.85 -2.10 -19.89
N LEU A 223 -0.02 -2.54 -18.94
CA LEU A 223 0.21 -3.96 -18.62
C LEU A 223 -1.00 -4.56 -17.90
N GLN A 224 -1.35 -5.80 -18.25
CA GLN A 224 -2.47 -6.54 -17.69
C GLN A 224 -1.97 -7.63 -16.74
N ASN A 225 -2.47 -7.61 -15.50
CA ASN A 225 -2.05 -8.57 -14.48
C ASN A 225 -2.80 -9.91 -14.64
N ILE A 226 -2.09 -11.02 -14.79
CA ILE A 226 -2.77 -12.33 -14.86
C ILE A 226 -3.49 -12.70 -13.57
N ALA A 227 -3.03 -12.21 -12.41
CA ALA A 227 -3.61 -12.51 -11.11
C ALA A 227 -5.01 -11.89 -10.91
N ASP A 228 -5.38 -10.88 -11.71
CA ASP A 228 -6.73 -10.28 -11.64
C ASP A 228 -7.84 -11.26 -12.04
N ALA A 229 -7.49 -12.28 -12.85
CA ALA A 229 -8.41 -13.34 -13.24
C ALA A 229 -8.51 -14.48 -12.19
N ALA A 230 -7.70 -14.47 -11.14
CA ALA A 230 -7.76 -15.48 -10.09
C ALA A 230 -8.99 -15.26 -9.19
N SER A 231 -9.79 -16.31 -9.00
CA SER A 231 -11.02 -16.23 -8.22
C SER A 231 -10.73 -15.90 -6.75
N GLY A 232 -11.37 -14.85 -6.24
CA GLY A 232 -11.25 -14.43 -4.84
C GLY A 232 -9.91 -13.75 -4.51
N ALA A 233 -9.17 -13.30 -5.52
CA ALA A 233 -7.91 -12.60 -5.34
C ALA A 233 -8.11 -11.30 -4.55
N GLY A 234 -7.42 -11.18 -3.41
CA GLY A 234 -7.15 -9.90 -2.76
C GLY A 234 -6.02 -9.17 -3.48
N ALA A 235 -5.43 -8.14 -2.85
CA ALA A 235 -4.29 -7.43 -3.43
C ALA A 235 -3.03 -8.31 -3.60
N TYR A 236 -2.88 -9.35 -2.76
CA TYR A 236 -1.70 -10.22 -2.69
C TYR A 236 -2.08 -11.71 -2.63
N PRO A 237 -2.58 -12.28 -3.74
CA PRO A 237 -2.95 -13.70 -3.79
C PRO A 237 -1.75 -14.62 -3.96
N GLN A 238 -1.93 -15.88 -3.58
CA GLN A 238 -1.02 -16.96 -3.97
C GLN A 238 -1.62 -17.73 -5.15
N LEU A 239 -0.87 -17.85 -6.24
CA LEU A 239 -1.29 -18.57 -7.44
C LEU A 239 -0.82 -20.02 -7.42
N GLN A 240 -1.52 -20.86 -8.18
CA GLN A 240 -1.05 -22.21 -8.45
C GLN A 240 -0.16 -22.22 -9.70
N PRO A 241 0.87 -23.06 -9.77
CA PRO A 241 1.77 -23.15 -10.94
C PRO A 241 1.01 -23.37 -12.26
N GLU A 242 -0.02 -24.21 -12.23
CA GLU A 242 -0.86 -24.52 -13.39
C GLU A 242 -1.64 -23.32 -13.88
N PHE A 243 -2.05 -22.42 -12.97
CA PHE A 243 -2.72 -21.18 -13.32
C PHE A 243 -1.77 -20.25 -14.10
N VAL A 244 -0.54 -20.05 -13.62
CA VAL A 244 0.45 -19.21 -14.30
C VAL A 244 0.77 -19.77 -15.70
N VAL A 245 0.99 -21.10 -15.82
CA VAL A 245 1.23 -21.76 -17.10
C VAL A 245 0.04 -21.60 -18.06
N SER A 246 -1.18 -21.74 -17.56
CA SER A 246 -2.40 -21.59 -18.36
C SER A 246 -2.68 -20.14 -18.78
N ALA A 247 -2.41 -19.17 -17.91
CA ALA A 247 -2.53 -17.75 -18.19
C ALA A 247 -1.48 -17.27 -19.21
N ASN A 248 -0.33 -17.98 -19.28
CA ASN A 248 0.71 -17.79 -20.28
C ASN A 248 1.18 -16.34 -20.42
N PRO A 249 1.72 -15.70 -19.37
CA PRO A 249 2.09 -14.30 -19.40
C PRO A 249 3.19 -13.97 -20.43
N ASP A 250 3.14 -12.75 -20.96
CA ASP A 250 4.14 -12.20 -21.88
C ASP A 250 5.42 -11.74 -21.16
N LEU A 251 5.29 -11.37 -19.89
CA LEU A 251 6.37 -10.87 -19.02
C LEU A 251 6.29 -11.55 -17.64
N ILE A 252 7.44 -11.84 -17.06
CA ILE A 252 7.58 -12.26 -15.66
C ILE A 252 8.57 -11.33 -14.98
N PHE A 253 8.15 -10.74 -13.85
CA PHE A 253 8.97 -9.90 -12.99
C PHE A 253 9.25 -10.64 -11.69
N LEU A 254 10.52 -10.84 -11.35
CA LEU A 254 10.97 -11.54 -10.15
C LEU A 254 11.41 -10.50 -9.11
N ALA A 255 10.61 -10.30 -8.06
CA ALA A 255 10.96 -9.44 -6.93
C ALA A 255 11.81 -10.18 -5.87
N ASP A 256 11.94 -11.49 -5.96
CA ASP A 256 12.64 -12.37 -5.04
C ASP A 256 14.04 -12.83 -5.53
N ALA A 257 14.50 -12.28 -6.65
CA ALA A 257 15.77 -12.68 -7.26
C ALA A 257 16.97 -12.52 -6.32
N GLN A 258 16.96 -11.52 -5.42
CA GLN A 258 18.04 -11.26 -4.48
C GLN A 258 17.93 -12.12 -3.22
N ALA A 259 16.76 -12.21 -2.62
CA ALA A 259 16.53 -12.91 -1.36
C ALA A 259 16.23 -14.40 -1.56
N GLY A 260 15.45 -14.75 -2.59
CA GLY A 260 15.03 -16.12 -2.90
C GLY A 260 15.98 -16.88 -3.82
N GLY A 261 16.96 -16.19 -4.43
CA GLY A 261 17.88 -16.78 -5.42
C GLY A 261 17.20 -17.13 -6.74
N GLU A 262 15.98 -16.65 -6.99
CA GLU A 262 15.27 -16.87 -8.23
C GLU A 262 15.94 -16.14 -9.39
N SER A 263 15.88 -16.75 -10.57
CA SER A 263 16.50 -16.23 -11.77
C SER A 263 15.70 -16.67 -13.00
N PRO A 264 15.88 -16.03 -14.16
CA PRO A 264 15.29 -16.51 -15.41
C PRO A 264 15.62 -17.99 -15.68
N ALA A 265 16.81 -18.46 -15.29
CA ALA A 265 17.23 -19.83 -15.48
C ALA A 265 16.52 -20.81 -14.54
N SER A 266 16.29 -20.47 -13.26
CA SER A 266 15.55 -21.32 -12.32
C SER A 266 14.07 -21.39 -12.69
N VAL A 267 13.47 -20.27 -13.10
CA VAL A 267 12.08 -20.22 -13.58
C VAL A 267 11.89 -21.12 -14.82
N ALA A 268 12.83 -21.10 -15.76
CA ALA A 268 12.77 -21.96 -16.96
C ALA A 268 12.85 -23.46 -16.65
N GLN A 269 13.40 -23.85 -15.50
CA GLN A 269 13.50 -25.24 -15.04
C GLN A 269 12.26 -25.75 -14.30
N ARG A 270 11.33 -24.86 -13.96
CA ARG A 270 10.08 -25.24 -13.30
C ARG A 270 9.23 -26.15 -14.20
N PRO A 271 8.58 -27.19 -13.67
CA PRO A 271 7.76 -28.10 -14.45
C PRO A 271 6.65 -27.37 -15.23
N GLY A 272 6.65 -27.52 -16.56
CA GLY A 272 5.66 -26.90 -17.45
C GLY A 272 5.93 -25.46 -17.87
N TRP A 273 6.91 -24.78 -17.27
CA TRP A 273 7.14 -23.34 -17.52
C TRP A 273 7.95 -23.04 -18.79
N ALA A 274 8.71 -24.00 -19.32
CA ALA A 274 9.49 -23.82 -20.55
C ALA A 274 8.64 -23.41 -21.77
N GLY A 275 7.32 -23.70 -21.75
CA GLY A 275 6.39 -23.32 -22.82
C GLY A 275 5.74 -21.94 -22.61
N VAL A 276 5.87 -21.32 -21.43
CA VAL A 276 5.32 -20.00 -21.14
C VAL A 276 5.98 -18.95 -22.03
N THR A 277 5.19 -18.06 -22.61
CA THR A 277 5.65 -17.03 -23.54
C THR A 277 6.81 -16.23 -22.98
N ALA A 278 6.70 -15.72 -21.75
CA ALA A 278 7.78 -14.98 -21.11
C ALA A 278 9.09 -15.77 -20.99
N VAL A 279 9.01 -17.07 -20.68
CA VAL A 279 10.20 -17.93 -20.56
C VAL A 279 10.82 -18.23 -21.91
N ARG A 280 9.99 -18.61 -22.90
CA ARG A 280 10.44 -18.93 -24.24
C ARG A 280 11.11 -17.75 -24.95
N ASP A 281 10.56 -16.56 -24.75
CA ASP A 281 10.97 -15.33 -25.42
C ASP A 281 11.99 -14.52 -24.61
N GLY A 282 12.49 -15.08 -23.48
CA GLY A 282 13.50 -14.45 -22.63
C GLY A 282 13.02 -13.21 -21.89
N GLN A 283 11.72 -13.12 -21.62
CA GLN A 283 11.06 -11.99 -20.95
C GLN A 283 10.82 -12.25 -19.46
N VAL A 284 11.78 -12.89 -18.81
CA VAL A 284 11.81 -13.06 -17.35
C VAL A 284 12.85 -12.11 -16.78
N HIS A 285 12.44 -11.15 -15.98
CA HIS A 285 13.25 -10.03 -15.53
C HIS A 285 13.38 -10.01 -14.01
N ALA A 286 14.61 -10.11 -13.51
CA ALA A 286 14.91 -9.86 -12.11
C ALA A 286 14.78 -8.35 -11.82
N LEU A 287 14.07 -8.01 -10.76
CA LEU A 287 13.93 -6.67 -10.25
C LEU A 287 14.60 -6.56 -8.88
N ASP A 288 14.88 -5.34 -8.46
CA ASP A 288 15.31 -5.04 -7.11
C ASP A 288 14.13 -5.22 -6.16
N ALA A 289 14.27 -6.08 -5.14
CA ALA A 289 13.20 -6.42 -4.22
C ALA A 289 12.72 -5.20 -3.43
N ASP A 290 13.63 -4.31 -3.04
CA ASP A 290 13.32 -3.12 -2.26
C ASP A 290 12.49 -2.12 -3.07
N ILE A 291 12.88 -1.89 -4.32
CA ILE A 291 12.17 -0.97 -5.22
C ILE A 291 10.77 -1.50 -5.56
N THR A 292 10.61 -2.82 -5.62
CA THR A 292 9.34 -3.48 -5.97
C THR A 292 8.42 -3.75 -4.78
N SER A 293 8.86 -3.51 -3.55
CA SER A 293 8.07 -3.76 -2.33
C SER A 293 7.81 -2.50 -1.50
N ARG A 294 8.45 -1.38 -1.85
CA ARG A 294 8.36 -0.12 -1.10
C ARG A 294 7.63 0.94 -1.92
N TRP A 295 6.85 1.77 -1.24
CA TRP A 295 6.15 2.92 -1.85
C TRP A 295 6.84 4.26 -1.56
N GLY A 296 8.16 4.21 -1.45
CA GLY A 296 9.01 5.38 -1.28
C GLY A 296 9.30 6.10 -2.60
N PRO A 297 10.14 7.15 -2.58
CA PRO A 297 10.47 7.95 -3.78
C PRO A 297 11.06 7.14 -4.94
N ARG A 298 11.67 5.98 -4.66
CA ARG A 298 12.22 5.08 -5.69
C ARG A 298 11.18 4.40 -6.59
N ILE A 299 9.87 4.70 -6.43
CA ILE A 299 8.86 4.29 -7.41
C ILE A 299 9.13 4.86 -8.81
N GLY A 300 9.83 6.01 -8.90
CA GLY A 300 10.34 6.55 -10.16
C GLY A 300 11.35 5.62 -10.83
N ASP A 301 12.25 5.00 -10.06
CA ASP A 301 13.23 4.04 -10.57
C ASP A 301 12.55 2.75 -11.07
N LEU A 302 11.51 2.29 -10.36
CA LEU A 302 10.68 1.15 -10.83
C LEU A 302 10.04 1.47 -12.17
N ALA A 303 9.43 2.67 -12.32
CA ALA A 303 8.83 3.10 -13.57
C ALA A 303 9.86 3.13 -14.72
N GLN A 304 11.05 3.69 -14.49
CA GLN A 304 12.13 3.71 -15.46
C GLN A 304 12.58 2.29 -15.84
N ARG A 305 12.68 1.38 -14.87
CA ARG A 305 13.05 -0.01 -15.12
C ARG A 305 12.02 -0.74 -15.97
N ILE A 306 10.73 -0.54 -15.70
CA ILE A 306 9.64 -1.10 -16.52
C ILE A 306 9.73 -0.57 -17.96
N ALA A 307 9.88 0.77 -18.12
CA ALA A 307 10.02 1.38 -19.44
C ALA A 307 11.19 0.80 -20.24
N GLN A 308 12.36 0.62 -19.61
CA GLN A 308 13.53 0.01 -20.23
C GLN A 308 13.26 -1.43 -20.69
N ILE A 309 12.64 -2.25 -19.81
CA ILE A 309 12.28 -3.64 -20.16
C ILE A 309 11.35 -3.67 -21.38
N LEU A 310 10.35 -2.77 -21.42
CA LEU A 310 9.41 -2.69 -22.53
C LEU A 310 10.08 -2.26 -23.83
N ALA A 311 11.02 -1.29 -23.78
CA ALA A 311 11.78 -0.83 -24.95
C ALA A 311 12.76 -1.86 -25.49
N ASP A 312 13.35 -2.69 -24.63
CA ASP A 312 14.33 -3.72 -25.01
C ASP A 312 13.69 -4.99 -25.60
N ARG A 313 12.35 -5.08 -25.65
CA ARG A 313 11.65 -6.26 -26.18
C ARG A 313 11.88 -6.42 -27.69
N PRO A 314 12.18 -7.63 -28.17
CA PRO A 314 12.30 -7.87 -29.60
C PRO A 314 10.94 -7.68 -30.29
N GLY A 315 10.87 -6.77 -31.25
CA GLY A 315 9.69 -6.52 -32.08
C GLY A 315 8.87 -5.27 -31.74
N THR A 316 9.37 -4.38 -30.85
CA THR A 316 8.88 -3.02 -30.69
C THR A 316 9.46 -2.06 -31.73
#